data_e52967e0c57b7ddc9a67fb7a89f5589a
#
_entry.id   e52967e0c57b7ddc9a67fb7a89f5589a
#
_cell.length_a   1.000
_cell.length_b   1.000
_cell.length_c   1.000
_cell.angle_alpha   90.00
_cell.angle_beta   90.00
_cell.angle_gamma   90.00
#
_symmetry.space_group_name_H-M   'P 1'
#
loop_
_entity.id
_entity.type
_entity.pdbx_description
1 polymer ?
#
loop_
_entity_poly.entity_id
_entity_poly.type
_entity_poly.pdbx_seq_one_letter_code
_entity_poly.pdbx_strand_id
1 'polypeptide(L)'
;MRELKFRVWSKVRNDWVHNMMLLACIDGLPFAHFVETDSDKKFVKHHIYNASNLDVVIQQYTGLKDKNGVDIYEGDILIFRPSYDESLGGQFGNAVFSASFKDGSFRFDDEFADQDGANYYEIIGNIFENSELLK
;
A
#
# COMPACT_ATOMS: atom_id res chain seq x y z
N MET A 1 -3.63 17.97 10.16
CA MET A 1 -2.28 17.66 9.63
C MET A 1 -2.33 16.32 8.93
N ARG A 2 -1.73 16.23 7.77
CA ARG A 2 -1.67 14.98 7.00
C ARG A 2 -0.76 13.97 7.70
N GLU A 3 -1.23 12.75 7.91
CA GLU A 3 -0.46 11.67 8.48
C GLU A 3 0.43 11.02 7.43
N LEU A 4 1.71 10.91 7.71
CA LEU A 4 2.69 10.26 6.85
C LEU A 4 3.06 8.91 7.43
N LYS A 5 2.72 7.85 6.71
CA LYS A 5 3.09 6.48 7.06
C LYS A 5 3.67 5.78 5.83
N PHE A 6 4.61 4.91 6.08
CA PHE A 6 5.25 4.10 5.05
C PHE A 6 5.31 2.65 5.50
N ARG A 7 5.31 1.76 4.54
CA ARG A 7 5.64 0.34 4.74
C ARG A 7 6.69 -0.06 3.71
N VAL A 8 7.46 -1.08 4.02
CA VAL A 8 8.56 -1.54 3.19
C VAL A 8 8.41 -3.02 2.91
N TRP A 9 8.46 -3.38 1.65
CA TRP A 9 8.50 -4.76 1.18
C TRP A 9 9.93 -5.14 0.84
N SER A 10 10.42 -6.26 1.38
CA SER A 10 11.72 -6.83 1.04
C SER A 10 11.56 -7.88 -0.05
N LYS A 11 12.12 -7.63 -1.22
CA LYS A 11 12.11 -8.59 -2.33
C LYS A 11 12.97 -9.82 -2.04
N VAL A 12 14.05 -9.64 -1.29
CA VAL A 12 14.95 -10.73 -0.90
C VAL A 12 14.27 -11.70 0.07
N ARG A 13 13.56 -11.14 1.07
CA ARG A 13 12.86 -11.96 2.07
C ARG A 13 11.47 -12.40 1.61
N ASN A 14 10.93 -11.75 0.57
CA ASN A 14 9.56 -11.92 0.11
C ASN A 14 8.54 -11.70 1.24
N ASP A 15 8.74 -10.63 2.00
CA ASP A 15 7.95 -10.31 3.19
C ASP A 15 8.05 -8.82 3.54
N TRP A 16 7.09 -8.37 4.35
CA TRP A 16 7.10 -7.01 4.92
C TRP A 16 8.23 -6.85 5.92
N VAL A 17 8.81 -5.66 5.92
CA VAL A 17 9.79 -5.26 6.93
C VAL A 17 9.06 -4.62 8.09
N HIS A 18 9.23 -5.18 9.27
CA HIS A 18 8.64 -4.68 10.51
C HIS A 18 9.65 -3.80 11.25
N ASN A 19 9.16 -2.93 12.14
CA ASN A 19 9.98 -2.07 13.01
C ASN A 19 10.86 -1.07 12.25
N MET A 20 10.34 -0.46 11.19
CA MET A 20 11.01 0.62 10.49
C MET A 20 11.16 1.84 11.41
N MET A 21 12.39 2.32 11.60
CA MET A 21 12.69 3.47 12.45
C MET A 21 12.84 4.78 11.68
N LEU A 22 13.33 4.72 10.46
CA LEU A 22 13.63 5.92 9.69
C LEU A 22 13.47 5.66 8.20
N LEU A 23 12.74 6.54 7.57
CA LEU A 23 12.73 6.69 6.13
C LEU A 23 13.32 8.06 5.79
N ALA A 24 14.32 8.09 4.94
CA ALA A 24 14.97 9.32 4.52
C ALA A 24 15.33 9.28 3.04
N CYS A 25 15.59 10.47 2.50
CA CYS A 25 16.13 10.62 1.15
C CYS A 25 17.46 11.32 1.21
N ILE A 26 18.49 10.77 0.56
CA ILE A 26 19.77 11.42 0.35
C ILE A 26 19.99 11.53 -1.16
N ASP A 27 20.24 12.73 -1.64
CA ASP A 27 20.44 13.02 -3.06
C ASP A 27 19.31 12.50 -3.97
N GLY A 28 18.07 12.58 -3.47
CA GLY A 28 16.90 12.10 -4.20
C GLY A 28 16.68 10.59 -4.17
N LEU A 29 17.56 9.83 -3.51
CA LEU A 29 17.41 8.39 -3.36
C LEU A 29 16.81 8.03 -2.01
N PRO A 30 15.65 7.38 -1.96
CA PRO A 30 15.07 6.94 -0.72
C PRO A 30 15.84 5.75 -0.13
N PHE A 31 16.02 5.76 1.16
CA PHE A 31 16.51 4.60 1.90
C PHE A 31 15.71 4.38 3.17
N ALA A 32 15.62 3.14 3.59
CA ALA A 32 14.95 2.76 4.81
C ALA A 32 15.97 2.21 5.80
N HIS A 33 15.93 2.75 7.01
CA HIS A 33 16.69 2.25 8.14
C HIS A 33 15.74 1.65 9.15
N PHE A 34 15.93 0.39 9.47
CA PHE A 34 15.12 -0.28 10.48
C PHE A 34 16.00 -1.10 11.42
N VAL A 35 15.43 -1.34 12.57
CA VAL A 35 16.02 -2.13 13.61
C VAL A 35 15.24 -3.43 13.73
N GLU A 36 15.94 -4.53 13.63
CA GLU A 36 15.37 -5.81 13.97
C GLU A 36 15.39 -5.96 15.50
N THR A 37 14.25 -6.25 16.06
CA THR A 37 14.10 -6.52 17.50
C THR A 37 13.63 -7.94 17.71
N ASP A 38 14.02 -8.54 18.83
CA ASP A 38 13.48 -9.82 19.25
C ASP A 38 12.08 -9.67 19.85
N SER A 39 11.49 -10.78 20.29
CA SER A 39 10.15 -10.82 20.91
C SER A 39 10.03 -9.94 22.18
N ASP A 40 11.13 -9.66 22.86
CA ASP A 40 11.21 -8.82 24.04
C ASP A 40 11.47 -7.34 23.71
N LYS A 41 11.44 -6.98 22.41
CA LYS A 41 11.75 -5.65 21.87
C LYS A 41 13.19 -5.20 22.15
N LYS A 42 14.08 -6.14 22.37
CA LYS A 42 15.51 -5.84 22.49
C LYS A 42 16.14 -5.73 21.11
N PHE A 43 17.07 -4.82 21.00
CA PHE A 43 17.85 -4.60 19.80
C PHE A 43 18.62 -5.87 19.40
N VAL A 44 18.46 -6.28 18.16
CA VAL A 44 19.20 -7.41 17.59
C VAL A 44 20.14 -6.94 16.48
N LYS A 45 19.65 -6.16 15.52
CA LYS A 45 20.43 -5.78 14.36
C LYS A 45 19.91 -4.52 13.68
N HIS A 46 20.82 -3.69 13.17
CA HIS A 46 20.50 -2.61 12.24
C HIS A 46 20.53 -3.10 10.80
N HIS A 47 19.54 -2.69 10.01
CA HIS A 47 19.53 -2.87 8.58
C HIS A 47 19.36 -1.52 7.89
N ILE A 48 20.21 -1.24 6.91
CA ILE A 48 20.07 -0.07 6.05
C ILE A 48 19.86 -0.61 4.63
N TYR A 49 18.67 -0.34 4.07
CA TYR A 49 18.35 -0.73 2.71
C TYR A 49 18.24 0.51 1.84
N ASN A 50 19.00 0.50 0.78
CA ASN A 50 18.92 1.53 -0.25
C ASN A 50 17.88 1.07 -1.29
N ALA A 51 16.83 1.87 -1.46
CA ALA A 51 15.79 1.57 -2.45
C ALA A 51 16.34 1.57 -3.89
N SER A 52 17.49 2.20 -4.13
CA SER A 52 18.15 2.15 -5.43
C SER A 52 18.67 0.76 -5.81
N ASN A 53 18.88 -0.14 -4.84
CA ASN A 53 19.33 -1.50 -5.09
C ASN A 53 18.20 -2.46 -5.51
N LEU A 54 16.97 -1.97 -5.67
CA LEU A 54 15.79 -2.77 -6.06
C LEU A 54 15.43 -3.91 -5.10
N ASP A 55 16.12 -4.03 -3.96
CA ASP A 55 15.87 -5.09 -2.97
C ASP A 55 14.69 -4.80 -2.06
N VAL A 56 14.33 -3.51 -1.95
CA VAL A 56 13.19 -3.06 -1.16
C VAL A 56 12.30 -2.12 -1.96
N VAL A 57 11.02 -2.16 -1.67
CA VAL A 57 10.04 -1.21 -2.21
C VAL A 57 9.38 -0.49 -1.05
N ILE A 58 9.42 0.84 -1.10
CA ILE A 58 8.80 1.70 -0.12
C ILE A 58 7.44 2.13 -0.64
N GLN A 59 6.41 1.93 0.15
CA GLN A 59 5.04 2.30 -0.19
C GLN A 59 4.50 3.29 0.83
N GLN A 60 3.83 4.31 0.35
CA GLN A 60 3.27 5.36 1.17
C GLN A 60 1.78 5.11 1.46
N TYR A 61 1.36 5.43 2.66
CA TYR A 61 -0.04 5.53 3.05
C TYR A 61 -0.72 6.64 2.24
N THR A 62 -1.85 6.32 1.64
CA THR A 62 -2.59 7.27 0.80
C THR A 62 -3.27 8.38 1.59
N GLY A 63 -3.39 8.24 2.90
CA GLY A 63 -4.20 9.10 3.75
C GLY A 63 -5.67 8.69 3.81
N LEU A 64 -6.03 7.61 3.13
CA LEU A 64 -7.41 7.15 2.98
C LEU A 64 -7.59 5.78 3.62
N LYS A 65 -8.82 5.50 4.04
CA LYS A 65 -9.20 4.21 4.63
C LYS A 65 -10.25 3.54 3.76
N ASP A 66 -10.18 2.23 3.69
CA ASP A 66 -11.21 1.44 3.00
C ASP A 66 -12.55 1.43 3.78
N LYS A 67 -13.54 0.75 3.22
CA LYS A 67 -14.88 0.66 3.84
C LYS A 67 -14.88 0.07 5.24
N ASN A 68 -13.84 -0.67 5.63
CA ASN A 68 -13.67 -1.30 6.94
C ASN A 68 -12.80 -0.47 7.89
N GLY A 69 -12.37 0.73 7.48
CA GLY A 69 -11.49 1.58 8.27
C GLY A 69 -10.03 1.18 8.24
N VAL A 70 -9.61 0.33 7.29
CA VAL A 70 -8.22 -0.11 7.12
C VAL A 70 -7.46 0.89 6.27
N ASP A 71 -6.25 1.25 6.68
CA ASP A 71 -5.39 2.17 5.95
C ASP A 71 -5.03 1.62 4.56
N ILE A 72 -5.23 2.45 3.53
CA ILE A 72 -4.88 2.09 2.15
C ILE A 72 -3.49 2.63 1.83
N TYR A 73 -2.59 1.74 1.43
CA TYR A 73 -1.25 2.08 0.92
C TYR A 73 -1.19 1.95 -0.59
N GLU A 74 -0.29 2.68 -1.22
CA GLU A 74 0.02 2.40 -2.62
C GLU A 74 0.42 0.93 -2.78
N GLY A 75 -0.02 0.31 -3.87
CA GLY A 75 0.19 -1.12 -4.11
C GLY A 75 -0.85 -2.04 -3.47
N ASP A 76 -1.77 -1.52 -2.65
CA ASP A 76 -2.90 -2.32 -2.19
C ASP A 76 -3.84 -2.62 -3.36
N ILE A 77 -4.38 -3.83 -3.37
CA ILE A 77 -5.39 -4.26 -4.33
C ILE A 77 -6.75 -4.08 -3.69
N LEU A 78 -7.60 -3.32 -4.37
CA LEU A 78 -8.92 -2.95 -3.92
C LEU A 78 -9.98 -3.61 -4.79
N ILE A 79 -11.10 -3.94 -4.19
CA ILE A 79 -12.29 -4.39 -4.91
C ILE A 79 -13.47 -3.46 -4.67
N PHE A 80 -14.16 -3.12 -5.73
CA PHE A 80 -15.46 -2.48 -5.71
C PHE A 80 -16.52 -3.52 -6.04
N ARG A 81 -17.46 -3.70 -5.11
CA ARG A 81 -18.64 -4.56 -5.31
C ARG A 81 -19.87 -3.67 -5.32
N PRO A 82 -20.37 -3.32 -6.50
CA PRO A 82 -21.58 -2.51 -6.59
C PRO A 82 -22.75 -3.22 -5.95
N SER A 83 -23.61 -2.46 -5.28
CA SER A 83 -24.87 -3.00 -4.79
C SER A 83 -25.71 -3.47 -5.96
N TYR A 84 -26.30 -4.65 -5.85
CA TYR A 84 -27.24 -5.12 -6.87
C TYR A 84 -28.49 -4.25 -6.81
N ASP A 85 -28.71 -3.49 -7.86
CA ASP A 85 -29.94 -2.72 -8.03
C ASP A 85 -30.68 -3.27 -9.23
N GLU A 86 -31.72 -4.09 -8.98
CA GLU A 86 -32.58 -4.66 -10.02
C GLU A 86 -33.23 -3.59 -10.88
N SER A 87 -33.43 -2.38 -10.34
CA SER A 87 -34.12 -1.28 -11.04
C SER A 87 -33.29 -0.73 -12.20
N LEU A 88 -32.00 -0.91 -12.20
CA LEU A 88 -31.08 -0.44 -13.24
C LEU A 88 -30.76 -1.52 -14.29
N GLY A 89 -31.34 -2.72 -14.18
CA GLY A 89 -31.22 -3.79 -15.18
C GLY A 89 -29.79 -4.24 -15.45
N GLY A 90 -28.84 -3.87 -14.59
CA GLY A 90 -27.42 -4.02 -14.84
C GLY A 90 -26.74 -4.99 -13.90
N GLN A 91 -26.12 -6.01 -14.46
CA GLN A 91 -25.06 -6.76 -13.82
C GLN A 91 -23.79 -5.89 -13.88
N PHE A 92 -23.59 -5.02 -12.88
CA PHE A 92 -22.29 -4.40 -12.70
C PHE A 92 -21.37 -5.45 -12.07
N GLY A 93 -20.39 -5.93 -12.84
CA GLY A 93 -19.35 -6.82 -12.30
C GLY A 93 -18.50 -6.13 -11.26
N ASN A 94 -17.86 -6.91 -10.39
CA ASN A 94 -16.86 -6.40 -9.47
C ASN A 94 -15.70 -5.79 -10.26
N ALA A 95 -15.19 -4.66 -9.79
CA ALA A 95 -13.97 -4.05 -10.31
C ALA A 95 -12.82 -4.29 -9.33
N VAL A 96 -11.69 -4.76 -9.83
CA VAL A 96 -10.47 -4.99 -9.05
C VAL A 96 -9.35 -4.13 -9.64
N PHE A 97 -8.68 -3.37 -8.80
CA PHE A 97 -7.62 -2.45 -9.21
C PHE A 97 -6.63 -2.22 -8.07
N SER A 98 -5.48 -1.65 -8.37
CA SER A 98 -4.48 -1.31 -7.36
C SER A 98 -4.47 0.20 -7.08
N ALA A 99 -4.19 0.55 -5.82
CA ALA A 99 -3.85 1.92 -5.46
C ALA A 99 -2.45 2.25 -6.00
N SER A 100 -2.32 3.36 -6.71
CA SER A 100 -1.07 3.79 -7.31
C SER A 100 -0.78 5.26 -7.03
N PHE A 101 0.48 5.66 -7.27
CA PHE A 101 0.88 7.06 -7.26
C PHE A 101 1.38 7.41 -8.66
N LYS A 102 0.72 8.38 -9.31
CA LYS A 102 1.03 8.77 -10.68
C LYS A 102 0.75 10.26 -10.87
N ASP A 103 1.62 10.95 -11.60
CA ASP A 103 1.48 12.36 -11.92
C ASP A 103 1.22 13.24 -10.67
N GLY A 104 1.95 12.94 -9.59
CA GLY A 104 1.90 13.72 -8.36
C GLY A 104 0.70 13.44 -7.45
N SER A 105 -0.10 12.41 -7.71
CA SER A 105 -1.25 12.07 -6.88
C SER A 105 -1.47 10.57 -6.72
N PHE A 106 -2.13 10.20 -5.62
CA PHE A 106 -2.64 8.84 -5.47
C PHE A 106 -3.86 8.64 -6.38
N ARG A 107 -3.97 7.44 -6.93
CA ARG A 107 -4.99 7.04 -7.89
C ARG A 107 -5.63 5.71 -7.51
N PHE A 108 -6.93 5.62 -7.76
CA PHE A 108 -7.68 4.38 -7.76
C PHE A 108 -8.18 4.17 -9.19
N ASP A 109 -7.69 3.10 -9.85
CA ASP A 109 -8.06 2.79 -11.24
C ASP A 109 -7.93 3.98 -12.20
N ASP A 110 -6.78 4.69 -12.14
CA ASP A 110 -6.47 5.92 -12.89
C ASP A 110 -7.31 7.17 -12.51
N GLU A 111 -8.29 7.05 -11.62
CA GLU A 111 -9.04 8.18 -11.08
C GLU A 111 -8.36 8.74 -9.83
N PHE A 112 -8.57 10.02 -9.54
CA PHE A 112 -8.06 10.62 -8.31
C PHE A 112 -8.61 9.88 -7.08
N ALA A 113 -7.69 9.50 -6.19
CA ALA A 113 -8.07 8.84 -4.94
C ALA A 113 -8.67 9.85 -3.97
N ASP A 114 -9.88 9.57 -3.49
CA ASP A 114 -10.55 10.32 -2.44
C ASP A 114 -11.26 9.41 -1.45
N GLN A 115 -11.65 9.97 -0.30
CA GLN A 115 -12.31 9.18 0.74
C GLN A 115 -13.72 8.78 0.36
N ASP A 116 -14.43 9.57 -0.46
CA ASP A 116 -15.76 9.20 -0.92
C ASP A 116 -15.72 7.91 -1.74
N GLY A 117 -14.76 7.78 -2.66
CA GLY A 117 -14.53 6.54 -3.40
C GLY A 117 -14.06 5.40 -2.48
N ALA A 118 -13.07 5.67 -1.64
CA ALA A 118 -12.48 4.65 -0.75
C ALA A 118 -13.52 4.00 0.18
N ASN A 119 -14.57 4.70 0.57
CA ASN A 119 -15.65 4.18 1.40
C ASN A 119 -16.44 3.01 0.76
N TYR A 120 -16.31 2.84 -0.56
CA TYR A 120 -16.94 1.73 -1.30
C TYR A 120 -15.98 0.58 -1.61
N TYR A 121 -14.70 0.75 -1.31
CA TYR A 121 -13.65 -0.21 -1.67
C TYR A 121 -13.21 -1.03 -0.47
N GLU A 122 -12.79 -2.25 -0.74
CA GLU A 122 -12.23 -3.15 0.26
C GLU A 122 -10.85 -3.62 -0.18
N ILE A 123 -9.89 -3.57 0.73
CA ILE A 123 -8.57 -4.14 0.49
C ILE A 123 -8.67 -5.66 0.48
N ILE A 124 -8.23 -6.30 -0.60
CA ILE A 124 -8.23 -7.76 -0.75
C ILE A 124 -6.83 -8.35 -0.87
N GLY A 125 -5.81 -7.54 -0.92
CA GLY A 125 -4.42 -7.96 -1.00
C GLY A 125 -3.50 -6.81 -1.40
N ASN A 126 -2.35 -7.14 -1.92
CA ASN A 126 -1.38 -6.18 -2.46
C ASN A 126 -0.62 -6.76 -3.65
N ILE A 127 0.06 -5.90 -4.40
CA ILE A 127 0.72 -6.28 -5.66
C ILE A 127 1.89 -7.25 -5.47
N PHE A 128 2.43 -7.42 -4.26
CA PHE A 128 3.54 -8.34 -4.00
C PHE A 128 3.08 -9.72 -3.59
N GLU A 129 2.07 -9.80 -2.73
CA GLU A 129 1.56 -11.08 -2.20
C GLU A 129 0.48 -11.69 -3.08
N ASN A 130 -0.28 -10.86 -3.79
CA ASN A 130 -1.52 -11.25 -4.44
C ASN A 130 -1.64 -10.72 -5.89
N SER A 131 -0.52 -10.67 -6.62
CA SER A 131 -0.50 -10.11 -8.00
C SER A 131 -1.48 -10.80 -8.95
N GLU A 132 -1.84 -12.06 -8.68
CA GLU A 132 -2.81 -12.83 -9.46
C GLU A 132 -4.23 -12.22 -9.44
N LEU A 133 -4.55 -11.42 -8.42
CA LEU A 133 -5.87 -10.78 -8.30
C LEU A 133 -6.10 -9.69 -9.34
N LEU A 134 -5.05 -9.16 -9.95
CA LEU A 134 -5.12 -8.11 -10.99
C LEU A 134 -5.22 -8.68 -12.41
N LYS A 135 -5.14 -9.96 -12.57
CA LYS A 135 -5.16 -10.63 -13.89
C LYS A 135 -6.56 -10.94 -14.35
#